data_ec0f90cff4fdc0991e80285ddcdd72c6
#
_entry.id   ec0f90cff4fdc0991e80285ddcdd72c6
#
_cell.length_a   1.000
_cell.length_b   1.000
_cell.length_c   1.000
_cell.angle_alpha   90.00
_cell.angle_beta   90.00
_cell.angle_gamma   90.00
#
_symmetry.space_group_name_H-M   'P 1'
#
loop_
_entity.id
_entity.type
_entity.pdbx_description
1 polymer ?
#
loop_
_entity_poly.entity_id
_entity_poly.type
_entity_poly.pdbx_seq_one_letter_code
_entity_poly.pdbx_strand_id
1 'polypeptide(L)'
;MVLMVVSKKKLKKILIFILILAFIIGGIAYILKNRTQDTMNLLDLAQNNQPYTMGTLKNSGHVAITCNVDLGWEDEYIEKILEVLDKENVKITFAVTGKWAQKNEDMILKMQKKGHEISNHGYQHINYDTLSYDENFNEIKKAQDIIDDVSNTKSKFFQAPSGAFCDDTVKAANDLGYICYKWDV
;
A
#
# COMPACT_ATOMS: atom_id res chain seq x y z
N MET A 1 54.13 32.12 -14.88
CA MET A 1 52.89 32.22 -14.07
C MET A 1 51.86 32.96 -14.93
N VAL A 2 50.85 32.29 -15.44
CA VAL A 2 49.82 32.93 -16.28
C VAL A 2 48.71 33.42 -15.36
N LEU A 3 48.56 34.71 -15.19
CA LEU A 3 47.45 35.33 -14.47
C LEU A 3 46.20 35.35 -15.35
N MET A 4 45.26 34.50 -15.01
CA MET A 4 43.96 34.45 -15.69
C MET A 4 43.02 35.54 -15.13
N VAL A 5 42.81 36.61 -15.89
CA VAL A 5 41.90 37.71 -15.51
C VAL A 5 40.47 37.34 -15.91
N VAL A 6 39.64 37.08 -14.94
CA VAL A 6 38.19 36.77 -15.14
C VAL A 6 37.38 38.08 -15.01
N SER A 7 36.58 38.44 -16.01
CA SER A 7 35.76 39.65 -15.95
C SER A 7 34.68 39.54 -14.86
N LYS A 8 34.31 40.62 -14.20
CA LYS A 8 33.25 40.67 -13.15
C LYS A 8 31.94 40.07 -13.61
N LYS A 9 31.58 40.18 -14.88
CA LYS A 9 30.39 39.63 -15.51
C LYS A 9 30.42 38.08 -15.58
N LYS A 10 31.62 37.52 -15.88
CA LYS A 10 31.87 36.07 -15.89
C LYS A 10 31.85 35.50 -14.47
N LEU A 11 32.44 36.19 -13.52
CA LEU A 11 32.48 35.79 -12.12
C LEU A 11 31.05 35.71 -11.53
N LYS A 12 30.18 36.72 -11.81
CA LYS A 12 28.77 36.72 -11.39
C LYS A 12 27.99 35.54 -11.94
N LYS A 13 28.20 35.18 -13.23
CA LYS A 13 27.56 34.02 -13.84
C LYS A 13 28.00 32.70 -13.17
N ILE A 14 29.29 32.55 -12.87
CA ILE A 14 29.83 31.36 -12.18
C ILE A 14 29.25 31.26 -10.77
N LEU A 15 29.16 32.37 -10.02
CA LEU A 15 28.55 32.38 -8.69
C LEU A 15 27.07 31.95 -8.71
N ILE A 16 26.30 32.47 -9.67
CA ILE A 16 24.87 32.06 -9.84
C ILE A 16 24.77 30.57 -10.16
N PHE A 17 25.64 30.08 -11.06
CA PHE A 17 25.66 28.65 -11.41
C PHE A 17 25.98 27.75 -10.20
N ILE A 18 26.97 28.16 -9.37
CA ILE A 18 27.32 27.43 -8.13
C ILE A 18 26.17 27.43 -7.14
N LEU A 19 25.44 28.54 -6.99
CA LEU A 19 24.29 28.64 -6.10
C LEU A 19 23.12 27.72 -6.58
N ILE A 20 22.85 27.68 -7.88
CA ILE A 20 21.85 26.80 -8.46
C ILE A 20 22.25 25.33 -8.24
N LEU A 21 23.51 24.99 -8.48
CA LEU A 21 24.01 23.63 -8.29
C LEU A 21 23.95 23.21 -6.82
N ALA A 22 24.28 24.08 -5.89
CA ALA A 22 24.17 23.84 -4.45
C ALA A 22 22.70 23.62 -4.03
N PHE A 23 21.77 24.39 -4.60
CA PHE A 23 20.34 24.21 -4.34
C PHE A 23 19.81 22.87 -4.87
N ILE A 24 20.23 22.45 -6.08
CA ILE A 24 19.88 21.15 -6.66
C ILE A 24 20.44 20.01 -5.81
N ILE A 25 21.72 20.07 -5.41
CA ILE A 25 22.35 19.04 -4.57
C ILE A 25 21.66 18.96 -3.20
N GLY A 26 21.34 20.11 -2.60
CA GLY A 26 20.59 20.17 -1.34
C GLY A 26 19.20 19.56 -1.45
N GLY A 27 18.49 19.83 -2.55
CA GLY A 27 17.19 19.23 -2.84
C GLY A 27 17.26 17.71 -3.02
N ILE A 28 18.24 17.21 -3.77
CA ILE A 28 18.47 15.77 -3.94
C ILE A 28 18.83 15.11 -2.60
N ALA A 29 19.71 15.70 -1.82
CA ALA A 29 20.11 15.18 -0.51
C ALA A 29 18.91 15.13 0.46
N TYR A 30 18.04 16.12 0.45
CA TYR A 30 16.80 16.15 1.22
C TYR A 30 15.84 15.01 0.82
N ILE A 31 15.64 14.81 -0.49
CA ILE A 31 14.78 13.73 -1.01
C ILE A 31 15.35 12.36 -0.64
N LEU A 32 16.65 12.15 -0.80
CA LEU A 32 17.32 10.90 -0.45
C LEU A 32 17.23 10.62 1.05
N LYS A 33 17.43 11.63 1.90
CA LYS A 33 17.31 11.49 3.35
C LYS A 33 15.90 11.08 3.76
N ASN A 34 14.86 11.69 3.18
CA ASN A 34 13.48 11.33 3.47
C ASN A 34 13.15 9.90 3.01
N ARG A 35 13.58 9.51 1.80
CA ARG A 35 13.39 8.12 1.32
C ARG A 35 14.09 7.11 2.22
N THR A 36 15.29 7.40 2.70
CA THR A 36 16.02 6.51 3.61
C THR A 36 15.29 6.37 4.94
N GLN A 37 14.75 7.46 5.49
CA GLN A 37 13.99 7.44 6.73
C GLN A 37 12.69 6.64 6.58
N ASP A 38 11.98 6.80 5.45
CA ASP A 38 10.76 6.04 5.17
C ASP A 38 11.07 4.54 5.04
N THR A 39 12.16 4.18 4.36
CA THR A 39 12.61 2.78 4.23
C THR A 39 12.98 2.19 5.60
N MET A 40 13.65 2.95 6.47
CA MET A 40 13.98 2.49 7.83
C MET A 40 12.73 2.28 8.67
N ASN A 41 11.74 3.18 8.58
CA ASN A 41 10.45 3.01 9.26
C ASN A 41 9.70 1.77 8.78
N LEU A 42 9.74 1.49 7.47
CA LEU A 42 9.14 0.27 6.88
C LEU A 42 9.83 -0.99 7.40
N LEU A 43 11.16 -0.99 7.48
CA LEU A 43 11.94 -2.11 8.01
C LEU A 43 11.68 -2.33 9.51
N ASP A 44 11.55 -1.26 10.29
CA ASP A 44 11.26 -1.33 11.71
C ASP A 44 9.86 -1.92 11.99
N LEU A 45 8.84 -1.50 11.23
CA LEU A 45 7.49 -2.07 11.31
C LEU A 45 7.48 -3.56 10.89
N ALA A 46 8.19 -3.93 9.83
CA ALA A 46 8.32 -5.32 9.41
C ALA A 46 9.05 -6.18 10.45
N GLN A 47 10.06 -5.62 11.15
CA GLN A 47 10.78 -6.32 12.23
C GLN A 47 9.95 -6.49 13.50
N ASN A 48 9.01 -5.58 13.76
CA ASN A 48 8.17 -5.59 14.97
C ASN A 48 6.85 -6.36 14.80
N ASN A 49 6.65 -7.06 13.69
CA ASN A 49 5.42 -7.81 13.39
C ASN A 49 4.14 -7.00 13.63
N GLN A 50 4.16 -5.71 13.26
CA GLN A 50 3.01 -4.83 13.40
C GLN A 50 2.46 -4.44 12.03
N PRO A 51 1.13 -4.35 11.87
CA PRO A 51 0.53 -3.85 10.63
C PRO A 51 0.74 -2.34 10.50
N TYR A 52 0.79 -1.88 9.26
CA TYR A 52 0.82 -0.45 8.97
C TYR A 52 -0.55 0.17 9.23
N THR A 53 -0.60 1.29 9.95
CA THR A 53 -1.84 2.04 10.19
C THR A 53 -1.89 3.33 9.37
N MET A 54 -0.77 3.76 8.82
CA MET A 54 -0.69 4.97 7.99
C MET A 54 0.34 4.83 6.88
N GLY A 55 0.19 5.62 5.85
CA GLY A 55 1.16 5.69 4.75
C GLY A 55 2.50 6.28 5.17
N THR A 56 3.54 5.99 4.40
CA THR A 56 4.91 6.44 4.64
C THR A 56 5.12 7.93 4.39
N LEU A 57 4.28 8.56 3.58
CA LEU A 57 4.35 9.99 3.26
C LEU A 57 3.62 10.81 4.33
N LYS A 58 4.33 11.17 5.37
CA LYS A 58 3.79 12.03 6.44
C LYS A 58 3.35 13.39 5.86
N ASN A 59 2.19 13.87 6.32
CA ASN A 59 1.63 15.17 5.90
C ASN A 59 1.41 15.33 4.39
N SER A 60 1.16 14.23 3.68
CA SER A 60 0.89 14.26 2.24
C SER A 60 -0.44 14.94 1.88
N GLY A 61 -1.36 15.09 2.85
CA GLY A 61 -2.74 15.52 2.61
C GLY A 61 -3.60 14.45 1.92
N HIS A 62 -3.08 13.24 1.72
CA HIS A 62 -3.82 12.13 1.15
C HIS A 62 -4.35 11.18 2.22
N VAL A 63 -5.49 10.57 1.94
CA VAL A 63 -6.06 9.47 2.71
C VAL A 63 -6.21 8.25 1.81
N ALA A 64 -5.99 7.05 2.35
CA ALA A 64 -6.32 5.79 1.70
C ALA A 64 -7.68 5.32 2.24
N ILE A 65 -8.58 4.96 1.33
CA ILE A 65 -9.90 4.41 1.69
C ILE A 65 -9.88 2.92 1.38
N THR A 66 -10.32 2.12 2.33
CA THR A 66 -10.50 0.68 2.16
C THR A 66 -11.96 0.32 2.39
N CYS A 67 -12.45 -0.67 1.62
CA CYS A 67 -13.77 -1.24 1.77
C CYS A 67 -13.63 -2.74 1.96
N ASN A 68 -14.06 -3.25 3.11
CA ASN A 68 -14.01 -4.68 3.40
C ASN A 68 -15.23 -5.36 2.80
N VAL A 69 -15.01 -6.46 2.08
CA VAL A 69 -16.05 -7.20 1.38
C VAL A 69 -16.01 -8.68 1.75
N ASP A 70 -17.12 -9.19 2.25
CA ASP A 70 -17.28 -10.58 2.70
C ASP A 70 -18.64 -11.14 2.27
N LEU A 71 -18.94 -12.41 2.67
CA LEU A 71 -20.12 -13.19 2.33
C LEU A 71 -21.42 -12.49 2.71
N GLY A 72 -21.91 -11.60 2.64
CA GLY A 72 -23.15 -10.86 2.92
C GLY A 72 -23.27 -9.61 2.04
N TRP A 73 -22.22 -9.34 1.27
CA TRP A 73 -22.24 -8.25 0.31
C TRP A 73 -22.82 -8.75 -1.02
N GLU A 74 -23.98 -8.21 -1.37
CA GLU A 74 -24.63 -8.47 -2.65
C GLU A 74 -24.06 -7.55 -3.73
N ASP A 75 -24.08 -8.01 -4.97
CA ASP A 75 -23.57 -7.27 -6.13
C ASP A 75 -24.20 -5.88 -6.27
N GLU A 76 -25.49 -5.74 -5.94
CA GLU A 76 -26.21 -4.46 -6.00
C GLU A 76 -25.58 -3.38 -5.11
N TYR A 77 -25.09 -3.74 -3.93
CA TYR A 77 -24.42 -2.76 -3.04
C TYR A 77 -23.08 -2.35 -3.58
N ILE A 78 -22.30 -3.32 -4.09
CA ILE A 78 -21.00 -3.05 -4.70
C ILE A 78 -21.15 -2.17 -5.93
N GLU A 79 -22.15 -2.44 -6.78
CA GLU A 79 -22.45 -1.63 -7.97
C GLU A 79 -22.71 -0.16 -7.60
N LYS A 80 -23.54 0.09 -6.60
CA LYS A 80 -23.83 1.46 -6.14
C LYS A 80 -22.59 2.17 -5.59
N ILE A 81 -21.73 1.44 -4.88
CA ILE A 81 -20.44 1.98 -4.41
C ILE A 81 -19.55 2.35 -5.61
N LEU A 82 -19.42 1.45 -6.59
CA LEU A 82 -18.62 1.68 -7.79
C LEU A 82 -19.13 2.87 -8.62
N GLU A 83 -20.46 3.06 -8.70
CA GLU A 83 -21.06 4.23 -9.37
C GLU A 83 -20.69 5.55 -8.69
N VAL A 84 -20.75 5.60 -7.35
CA VAL A 84 -20.34 6.78 -6.59
C VAL A 84 -18.85 7.05 -6.76
N LEU A 85 -18.00 6.03 -6.65
CA LEU A 85 -16.56 6.17 -6.80
C LEU A 85 -16.16 6.66 -8.20
N ASP A 86 -16.84 6.18 -9.23
CA ASP A 86 -16.62 6.65 -10.59
C ASP A 86 -17.06 8.12 -10.76
N LYS A 87 -18.23 8.47 -10.25
CA LYS A 87 -18.76 9.85 -10.31
C LYS A 87 -17.81 10.85 -9.64
N GLU A 88 -17.24 10.47 -8.49
CA GLU A 88 -16.33 11.32 -7.73
C GLU A 88 -14.86 11.16 -8.17
N ASN A 89 -14.59 10.30 -9.17
CA ASN A 89 -13.24 9.97 -9.66
C ASN A 89 -12.29 9.52 -8.54
N VAL A 90 -12.79 8.74 -7.60
CA VAL A 90 -12.04 8.21 -6.45
C VAL A 90 -11.69 6.75 -6.69
N LYS A 91 -10.46 6.35 -6.37
CA LYS A 91 -10.03 4.96 -6.38
C LYS A 91 -9.72 4.53 -4.94
N ILE A 92 -10.15 3.30 -4.61
CA ILE A 92 -10.02 2.72 -3.28
C ILE A 92 -9.45 1.30 -3.36
N THR A 93 -9.12 0.73 -2.22
CA THR A 93 -8.76 -0.68 -2.07
C THR A 93 -9.96 -1.46 -1.55
N PHE A 94 -10.37 -2.51 -2.26
CA PHE A 94 -11.34 -3.49 -1.76
C PHE A 94 -10.60 -4.65 -1.11
N ALA A 95 -10.76 -4.82 0.22
CA ALA A 95 -10.25 -5.94 0.96
C ALA A 95 -11.30 -7.07 0.92
N VAL A 96 -11.05 -8.09 0.11
CA VAL A 96 -12.03 -9.15 -0.18
C VAL A 96 -11.62 -10.47 0.45
N THR A 97 -12.60 -11.22 1.01
CA THR A 97 -12.33 -12.58 1.47
C THR A 97 -12.27 -13.54 0.28
N GLY A 98 -11.43 -14.57 0.39
CA GLY A 98 -11.30 -15.60 -0.66
C GLY A 98 -12.62 -16.30 -0.96
N LYS A 99 -13.43 -16.57 0.06
CA LYS A 99 -14.78 -17.17 -0.12
C LYS A 99 -15.72 -16.29 -0.93
N TRP A 100 -15.66 -14.98 -0.74
CA TRP A 100 -16.45 -14.04 -1.52
C TRP A 100 -15.91 -13.93 -2.94
N ALA A 101 -14.58 -13.76 -3.09
CA ALA A 101 -13.91 -13.67 -4.37
C ALA A 101 -14.22 -14.85 -5.29
N GLN A 102 -14.19 -16.07 -4.76
CA GLN A 102 -14.51 -17.31 -5.51
C GLN A 102 -15.92 -17.34 -6.09
N LYS A 103 -16.86 -16.61 -5.50
CA LYS A 103 -18.26 -16.55 -5.96
C LYS A 103 -18.57 -15.34 -6.83
N ASN A 104 -17.69 -14.35 -6.83
CA ASN A 104 -17.95 -13.04 -7.43
C ASN A 104 -16.78 -12.59 -8.34
N GLU A 105 -16.28 -13.51 -9.17
CA GLU A 105 -15.17 -13.28 -10.10
C GLU A 105 -15.39 -12.07 -11.01
N ASP A 106 -16.58 -11.99 -11.62
CA ASP A 106 -16.93 -10.87 -12.51
C ASP A 106 -16.87 -9.52 -11.78
N MET A 107 -17.25 -9.49 -10.50
CA MET A 107 -17.21 -8.27 -9.69
C MET A 107 -15.78 -7.86 -9.36
N ILE A 108 -14.90 -8.82 -9.05
CA ILE A 108 -13.45 -8.56 -8.89
C ILE A 108 -12.86 -7.94 -10.15
N LEU A 109 -13.12 -8.55 -11.31
CA LEU A 109 -12.66 -8.05 -12.59
C LEU A 109 -13.22 -6.64 -12.91
N LYS A 110 -14.48 -6.39 -12.53
CA LYS A 110 -15.11 -5.08 -12.69
C LYS A 110 -14.46 -4.01 -11.81
N MET A 111 -14.20 -4.31 -10.53
CA MET A 111 -13.47 -3.42 -9.62
C MET A 111 -12.09 -3.04 -10.20
N GLN A 112 -11.33 -4.02 -10.66
CA GLN A 112 -10.01 -3.81 -11.26
C GLN A 112 -10.08 -3.00 -12.56
N LYS A 113 -11.03 -3.32 -13.46
CA LYS A 113 -11.23 -2.58 -14.71
C LYS A 113 -11.53 -1.10 -14.44
N LYS A 114 -12.19 -0.80 -13.34
CA LYS A 114 -12.45 0.57 -12.88
C LYS A 114 -11.24 1.21 -12.16
N GLY A 115 -10.13 0.49 -12.00
CA GLY A 115 -8.87 0.98 -11.43
C GLY A 115 -8.80 0.94 -9.91
N HIS A 116 -9.66 0.14 -9.26
CA HIS A 116 -9.57 -0.13 -7.84
C HIS A 116 -8.54 -1.23 -7.55
N GLU A 117 -7.95 -1.18 -6.37
CA GLU A 117 -7.05 -2.22 -5.89
C GLU A 117 -7.82 -3.32 -5.17
N ILE A 118 -7.36 -4.58 -5.33
CA ILE A 118 -7.88 -5.72 -4.59
C ILE A 118 -6.84 -6.14 -3.56
N SER A 119 -7.26 -6.26 -2.31
CA SER A 119 -6.45 -6.67 -1.16
C SER A 119 -7.01 -7.97 -0.57
N ASN A 120 -6.11 -8.78 -0.01
CA ASN A 120 -6.47 -10.03 0.65
C ASN A 120 -7.05 -9.74 2.05
N HIS A 121 -8.25 -10.25 2.33
CA HIS A 121 -8.94 -10.16 3.62
C HIS A 121 -9.09 -11.54 4.30
N GLY A 122 -8.16 -12.46 3.99
CA GLY A 122 -8.23 -13.85 4.44
C GLY A 122 -9.20 -14.70 3.62
N TYR A 123 -9.19 -16.01 3.87
CA TYR A 123 -10.11 -16.90 3.15
C TYR A 123 -11.54 -16.76 3.65
N GLN A 124 -11.72 -16.71 4.96
CA GLN A 124 -13.00 -16.45 5.61
C GLN A 124 -12.87 -15.42 6.72
N HIS A 125 -14.00 -14.78 7.06
CA HIS A 125 -14.03 -13.72 8.05
C HIS A 125 -14.04 -14.30 9.48
N ILE A 126 -12.85 -14.72 9.97
CA ILE A 126 -12.63 -15.25 11.32
C ILE A 126 -11.59 -14.40 12.06
N ASN A 127 -11.43 -14.60 13.36
CA ASN A 127 -10.45 -13.90 14.17
C ASN A 127 -9.07 -14.55 14.00
N TYR A 128 -8.16 -13.83 13.37
CA TYR A 128 -6.81 -14.29 13.07
C TYR A 128 -5.87 -14.24 14.27
N ASP A 129 -6.17 -13.45 15.29
CA ASP A 129 -5.41 -13.32 16.55
C ASP A 129 -5.47 -14.58 17.44
N THR A 130 -6.43 -15.47 17.17
CA THR A 130 -6.58 -16.74 17.90
C THR A 130 -5.98 -17.94 17.17
N LEU A 131 -5.47 -17.73 15.95
CA LEU A 131 -4.89 -18.79 15.11
C LEU A 131 -3.39 -18.92 15.35
N SER A 132 -2.87 -20.15 15.27
CA SER A 132 -1.45 -20.41 15.17
C SER A 132 -0.84 -19.84 13.87
N TYR A 133 0.49 -19.78 13.81
CA TYR A 133 1.19 -19.36 12.59
C TYR A 133 0.77 -20.18 11.35
N ASP A 134 0.72 -21.51 11.46
CA ASP A 134 0.37 -22.40 10.35
C ASP A 134 -1.08 -22.20 9.89
N GLU A 135 -2.01 -21.99 10.82
CA GLU A 135 -3.41 -21.70 10.49
C GLU A 135 -3.53 -20.33 9.81
N ASN A 136 -2.87 -19.28 10.35
CA ASN A 136 -2.80 -17.97 9.71
C ASN A 136 -2.23 -18.07 8.30
N PHE A 137 -1.09 -18.75 8.14
CA PHE A 137 -0.44 -18.93 6.84
C PHE A 137 -1.37 -19.62 5.83
N ASN A 138 -2.04 -20.70 6.22
CA ASN A 138 -2.93 -21.45 5.35
C ASN A 138 -4.18 -20.65 4.95
N GLU A 139 -4.80 -19.92 5.87
CA GLU A 139 -5.96 -19.07 5.61
C GLU A 139 -5.60 -17.91 4.66
N ILE A 140 -4.48 -17.23 4.88
CA ILE A 140 -4.00 -16.14 4.01
C ILE A 140 -3.61 -16.69 2.63
N LYS A 141 -2.86 -17.81 2.60
CA LYS A 141 -2.41 -18.44 1.34
C LYS A 141 -3.57 -18.92 0.49
N LYS A 142 -4.57 -19.53 1.11
CA LYS A 142 -5.77 -20.00 0.40
C LYS A 142 -6.53 -18.85 -0.25
N ALA A 143 -6.65 -17.72 0.44
CA ALA A 143 -7.24 -16.51 -0.13
C ALA A 143 -6.39 -15.96 -1.27
N GLN A 144 -5.05 -15.93 -1.08
CA GLN A 144 -4.10 -15.48 -2.09
C GLN A 144 -4.28 -16.22 -3.40
N ASP A 145 -4.29 -17.56 -3.35
CA ASP A 145 -4.39 -18.38 -4.55
C ASP A 145 -5.68 -18.09 -5.33
N ILE A 146 -6.79 -17.92 -4.64
CA ILE A 146 -8.08 -17.61 -5.25
C ILE A 146 -8.09 -16.19 -5.83
N ILE A 147 -7.67 -15.19 -5.05
CA ILE A 147 -7.70 -13.79 -5.47
C ILE A 147 -6.74 -13.57 -6.66
N ASP A 148 -5.55 -14.14 -6.62
CA ASP A 148 -4.57 -14.02 -7.69
C ASP A 148 -5.04 -14.69 -8.99
N ASP A 149 -5.73 -15.84 -8.88
CA ASP A 149 -6.30 -16.57 -10.04
C ASP A 149 -7.42 -15.76 -10.69
N VAL A 150 -8.38 -15.29 -9.88
CA VAL A 150 -9.53 -14.50 -10.38
C VAL A 150 -9.08 -13.15 -10.94
N SER A 151 -8.21 -12.45 -10.24
CA SER A 151 -7.81 -11.09 -10.60
C SER A 151 -6.74 -11.02 -11.70
N ASN A 152 -6.08 -12.12 -12.01
CA ASN A 152 -4.89 -12.17 -12.89
C ASN A 152 -3.76 -11.21 -12.45
N THR A 153 -3.77 -10.78 -11.19
CA THR A 153 -2.76 -9.89 -10.60
C THR A 153 -2.44 -10.34 -9.19
N LYS A 154 -1.19 -10.11 -8.77
CA LYS A 154 -0.79 -10.42 -7.40
C LYS A 154 -1.20 -9.28 -6.47
N SER A 155 -2.08 -9.58 -5.53
CA SER A 155 -2.37 -8.68 -4.41
C SER A 155 -1.12 -8.45 -3.56
N LYS A 156 -0.92 -7.23 -3.10
CA LYS A 156 0.25 -6.84 -2.29
C LYS A 156 -0.07 -6.58 -0.84
N PHE A 157 -1.35 -6.45 -0.51
CA PHE A 157 -1.79 -6.02 0.81
C PHE A 157 -2.69 -7.06 1.45
N PHE A 158 -2.50 -7.25 2.76
CA PHE A 158 -3.35 -8.09 3.59
C PHE A 158 -3.89 -7.28 4.76
N GLN A 159 -5.19 -7.42 4.99
CA GLN A 159 -5.90 -6.86 6.15
C GLN A 159 -6.60 -7.99 6.90
N ALA A 160 -6.25 -8.18 8.16
CA ALA A 160 -6.91 -9.19 8.97
C ALA A 160 -8.38 -8.82 9.22
N PRO A 161 -9.32 -9.77 9.10
CA PRO A 161 -10.73 -9.57 9.44
C PRO A 161 -10.90 -8.99 10.84
N SER A 162 -11.82 -8.06 11.00
CA SER A 162 -12.09 -7.34 12.26
C SER A 162 -10.86 -6.61 12.86
N GLY A 163 -9.77 -6.49 12.11
CA GLY A 163 -8.50 -6.02 12.65
C GLY A 163 -7.92 -6.92 13.75
N ALA A 164 -8.38 -8.17 13.84
CA ALA A 164 -7.92 -9.17 14.78
C ALA A 164 -6.63 -9.82 14.25
N PHE A 165 -5.49 -9.46 14.81
CA PHE A 165 -4.18 -9.97 14.42
C PHE A 165 -3.29 -10.17 15.64
N CYS A 166 -2.31 -11.07 15.52
CA CYS A 166 -1.21 -11.27 16.43
C CYS A 166 0.12 -11.30 15.65
N ASP A 167 1.24 -11.48 16.32
CA ASP A 167 2.56 -11.54 15.68
C ASP A 167 2.62 -12.65 14.62
N ASP A 168 2.00 -13.79 14.86
CA ASP A 168 1.94 -14.91 13.92
C ASP A 168 1.14 -14.54 12.66
N THR A 169 0.07 -13.74 12.78
CA THR A 169 -0.71 -13.25 11.65
C THR A 169 0.14 -12.36 10.75
N VAL A 170 0.83 -11.39 11.33
CA VAL A 170 1.67 -10.44 10.56
C VAL A 170 2.87 -11.16 9.95
N LYS A 171 3.49 -12.08 10.70
CA LYS A 171 4.59 -12.90 10.21
C LYS A 171 4.14 -13.77 9.02
N ALA A 172 3.03 -14.46 9.11
CA ALA A 172 2.49 -15.30 8.05
C ALA A 172 2.19 -14.48 6.77
N ALA A 173 1.59 -13.29 6.93
CA ALA A 173 1.34 -12.38 5.81
C ALA A 173 2.65 -11.91 5.15
N ASN A 174 3.66 -11.53 5.95
CA ASN A 174 4.96 -11.11 5.45
C ASN A 174 5.70 -12.25 4.71
N ASP A 175 5.67 -13.47 5.24
CA ASP A 175 6.31 -14.65 4.62
C ASP A 175 5.63 -15.01 3.27
N LEU A 176 4.37 -14.66 3.08
CA LEU A 176 3.63 -14.75 1.82
C LEU A 176 3.84 -13.55 0.88
N GLY A 177 4.64 -12.57 1.29
CA GLY A 177 4.98 -11.39 0.49
C GLY A 177 3.98 -10.25 0.59
N TYR A 178 3.08 -10.28 1.57
CA TYR A 178 2.13 -9.21 1.82
C TYR A 178 2.69 -8.11 2.72
N ILE A 179 2.18 -6.90 2.50
CA ILE A 179 2.25 -5.79 3.45
C ILE A 179 0.98 -5.85 4.29
N CYS A 180 1.11 -6.15 5.59
CA CYS A 180 -0.02 -6.18 6.50
C CYS A 180 -0.40 -4.74 6.90
N TYR A 181 -1.68 -4.40 6.78
CA TYR A 181 -2.19 -3.08 7.15
C TYR A 181 -3.47 -3.15 7.98
N LYS A 182 -3.75 -2.07 8.68
CA LYS A 182 -4.95 -1.88 9.49
C LYS A 182 -5.41 -0.43 9.35
N TRP A 183 -6.68 -0.15 9.57
CA TRP A 183 -7.21 1.21 9.64
C TRP A 183 -6.69 1.97 10.87
N ASP A 184 -6.61 3.27 10.78
CA ASP A 184 -6.19 4.17 11.86
C ASP A 184 -7.41 4.72 12.62
N VAL A 185 -8.54 4.92 11.93
CA VAL A 185 -9.82 5.41 12.45
C VAL A 185 -10.97 4.55 11.96
#